data_b2766aa0844df097853a388a1a2ee68f
#
_entry.id   b2766aa0844df097853a388a1a2ee68f
#
_cell.length_a   1.000
_cell.length_b   1.000
_cell.length_c   1.000
_cell.angle_alpha   90.00
_cell.angle_beta   90.00
_cell.angle_gamma   90.00
#
_symmetry.space_group_name_H-M   'P 1'
#
loop_
_entity.id
_entity.type
_entity.pdbx_description
1 polymer ?
#
loop_
_entity_poly.entity_id
_entity_poly.type
_entity_poly.pdbx_seq_one_letter_code
_entity_poly.pdbx_strand_id
1 'polypeptide(L)'
;MRPLLSLTIAGLMFWTLSSRPVPAQSHTTITKEIFDQWMKELSNWDRWGKDDEMGAINLITAAKRKQAASLVKEGASFSLSRDAEKEKAVDNPVPFGHQMTRTGFNNPGSSSGDTFTISHHGYAHTHMDSLCHFFYKGKMFNGYPQELVTEQGASKLSIRNFKNGILTRGILMDIPALKGVDYLEPGTPIYPEDLDAWEKKARLRVGSGDVVFIRTGRWALRDAKGPWEASKKSAGLYASCARWLKSRDVAILGSDAASDVMPSGIDGVPQPIHTLVLVAMGMPIFDNCDLELISKEANRRKRWEFLLTASPLAVPGATGSALNPIATF
;
A
#
# COMPACT_ATOMS: atom_id res chain seq x y z
N MET A 1 -25.14 -35.20 -73.90
CA MET A 1 -25.51 -35.41 -72.53
C MET A 1 -24.51 -34.67 -71.62
N ARG A 2 -24.89 -33.55 -71.03
CA ARG A 2 -24.06 -32.77 -70.08
C ARG A 2 -24.68 -32.97 -68.71
N PRO A 3 -23.91 -33.21 -67.61
CA PRO A 3 -24.45 -33.25 -66.26
C PRO A 3 -24.53 -31.82 -65.68
N LEU A 4 -25.66 -31.55 -65.05
CA LEU A 4 -25.89 -30.37 -64.20
C LEU A 4 -25.09 -30.46 -62.92
N LEU A 5 -24.34 -29.40 -62.60
CA LEU A 5 -23.67 -29.23 -61.33
C LEU A 5 -24.65 -28.51 -60.39
N SER A 6 -25.00 -29.14 -59.30
CA SER A 6 -25.81 -28.55 -58.21
C SER A 6 -24.86 -27.77 -57.27
N LEU A 7 -25.07 -26.47 -57.13
CA LEU A 7 -24.38 -25.62 -56.18
C LEU A 7 -25.13 -25.59 -54.86
N THR A 8 -24.56 -26.20 -53.82
CA THR A 8 -25.12 -26.13 -52.44
C THR A 8 -24.55 -24.93 -51.75
N ILE A 9 -25.37 -23.92 -51.45
CA ILE A 9 -24.99 -22.75 -50.65
C ILE A 9 -25.10 -23.10 -49.18
N ALA A 10 -23.98 -23.23 -48.47
CA ALA A 10 -23.93 -23.38 -47.03
C ALA A 10 -24.06 -21.99 -46.39
N GLY A 11 -25.21 -21.73 -45.77
CA GLY A 11 -25.44 -20.51 -45.01
C GLY A 11 -24.67 -20.52 -43.69
N LEU A 12 -23.67 -19.62 -43.56
CA LEU A 12 -23.01 -19.35 -42.29
C LEU A 12 -23.94 -18.51 -41.39
N MET A 13 -24.46 -19.13 -40.35
CA MET A 13 -25.22 -18.45 -39.30
C MET A 13 -24.23 -17.77 -38.34
N PHE A 14 -24.06 -16.44 -38.46
CA PHE A 14 -23.33 -15.63 -37.47
C PHE A 14 -24.17 -15.51 -36.20
N TRP A 15 -23.76 -16.22 -35.14
CA TRP A 15 -24.26 -15.97 -33.79
C TRP A 15 -23.60 -14.72 -33.24
N THR A 16 -24.31 -13.61 -33.19
CA THR A 16 -23.90 -12.42 -32.44
C THR A 16 -24.11 -12.73 -30.95
N LEU A 17 -23.01 -12.99 -30.23
CA LEU A 17 -23.00 -13.01 -28.78
C LEU A 17 -23.31 -11.59 -28.27
N SER A 18 -24.56 -11.31 -27.96
CA SER A 18 -24.96 -10.10 -27.27
C SER A 18 -24.43 -10.19 -25.84
N SER A 19 -23.32 -9.49 -25.55
CA SER A 19 -22.84 -9.28 -24.19
C SER A 19 -23.88 -8.45 -23.42
N ARG A 20 -24.65 -9.10 -22.56
CA ARG A 20 -25.50 -8.37 -21.61
C ARG A 20 -24.60 -7.53 -20.71
N PRO A 21 -24.88 -6.23 -20.53
CA PRO A 21 -24.15 -5.43 -19.56
C PRO A 21 -24.35 -6.07 -18.17
N VAL A 22 -23.26 -6.40 -17.50
CA VAL A 22 -23.29 -6.80 -16.08
C VAL A 22 -23.82 -5.59 -15.32
N PRO A 23 -24.89 -5.73 -14.52
CA PRO A 23 -25.41 -4.61 -13.74
C PRO A 23 -24.29 -4.08 -12.84
N ALA A 24 -24.09 -2.76 -12.83
CA ALA A 24 -23.15 -2.10 -11.95
C ALA A 24 -23.51 -2.47 -10.50
N GLN A 25 -22.56 -3.06 -9.79
CA GLN A 25 -22.75 -3.43 -8.40
C GLN A 25 -22.96 -2.14 -7.59
N SER A 26 -24.11 -1.95 -6.96
CA SER A 26 -24.37 -0.78 -6.13
C SER A 26 -23.59 -0.94 -4.81
N HIS A 27 -22.52 -0.15 -4.66
CA HIS A 27 -21.79 -0.10 -3.40
C HIS A 27 -22.50 0.80 -2.40
N THR A 28 -22.64 0.33 -1.16
CA THR A 28 -23.22 1.14 -0.08
C THR A 28 -22.38 2.38 0.16
N THR A 29 -22.99 3.54 0.07
CA THR A 29 -22.35 4.81 0.42
C THR A 29 -22.03 4.82 1.92
N ILE A 30 -20.78 5.06 2.27
CA ILE A 30 -20.34 5.19 3.65
C ILE A 30 -20.54 6.64 4.09
N THR A 31 -21.38 6.86 5.08
CA THR A 31 -21.56 8.16 5.70
C THR A 31 -20.55 8.38 6.84
N LYS A 32 -20.43 9.61 7.31
CA LYS A 32 -19.59 9.92 8.48
C LYS A 32 -20.02 9.14 9.73
N GLU A 33 -21.32 8.91 9.93
CA GLU A 33 -21.86 8.16 11.07
C GLU A 33 -21.42 6.68 10.98
N ILE A 34 -21.49 6.07 9.79
CA ILE A 34 -21.01 4.70 9.55
C ILE A 34 -19.49 4.64 9.81
N PHE A 35 -18.73 5.63 9.31
CA PHE A 35 -17.31 5.72 9.57
C PHE A 35 -17.02 5.84 11.09
N ASP A 36 -17.71 6.72 11.80
CA ASP A 36 -17.57 6.90 13.27
C ASP A 36 -17.92 5.61 14.05
N GLN A 37 -18.88 4.82 13.55
CA GLN A 37 -19.21 3.50 14.08
C GLN A 37 -18.06 2.51 13.83
N TRP A 38 -17.48 2.48 12.63
CA TRP A 38 -16.37 1.59 12.30
C TRP A 38 -15.09 1.90 13.07
N MET A 39 -14.85 3.15 13.45
CA MET A 39 -13.74 3.51 14.36
C MET A 39 -13.81 2.75 15.70
N LYS A 40 -15.02 2.36 16.15
CA LYS A 40 -15.24 1.54 17.35
C LYS A 40 -15.22 0.05 17.03
N GLU A 41 -15.97 -0.39 16.01
CA GLU A 41 -16.13 -1.81 15.64
C GLU A 41 -14.83 -2.46 15.19
N LEU A 42 -13.97 -1.72 14.49
CA LEU A 42 -12.71 -2.24 13.94
C LEU A 42 -11.53 -2.02 14.90
N SER A 43 -11.77 -1.43 16.06
CA SER A 43 -10.72 -1.14 17.02
C SER A 43 -9.98 -2.40 17.50
N ASN A 44 -8.67 -2.26 17.62
CA ASN A 44 -7.78 -3.20 18.29
C ASN A 44 -7.26 -2.63 19.63
N TRP A 45 -7.86 -1.54 20.12
CA TRP A 45 -7.44 -0.98 21.39
C TRP A 45 -7.57 -2.02 22.51
N ASP A 46 -6.62 -2.05 23.42
CA ASP A 46 -6.46 -3.03 24.50
C ASP A 46 -6.25 -4.49 24.06
N ARG A 47 -6.28 -4.80 22.76
CA ARG A 47 -6.12 -6.18 22.26
C ARG A 47 -4.78 -6.82 22.71
N TRP A 48 -3.73 -6.02 22.83
CA TRP A 48 -2.40 -6.45 23.28
C TRP A 48 -1.99 -5.76 24.61
N GLY A 49 -2.98 -5.24 25.34
CA GLY A 49 -2.81 -4.51 26.59
C GLY A 49 -2.89 -3.01 26.40
N LYS A 50 -3.30 -2.32 27.47
CA LYS A 50 -3.55 -0.87 27.46
C LYS A 50 -2.31 -0.01 27.19
N ASP A 51 -1.12 -0.55 27.44
CA ASP A 51 0.15 0.14 27.23
C ASP A 51 0.82 -0.26 25.91
N ASP A 52 0.15 -1.05 25.05
CA ASP A 52 0.70 -1.49 23.78
C ASP A 52 0.92 -0.31 22.82
N GLU A 53 2.11 -0.30 22.24
CA GLU A 53 2.53 0.68 21.24
C GLU A 53 2.92 0.02 19.89
N MET A 54 2.75 -1.31 19.77
CA MET A 54 3.12 -2.06 18.57
C MET A 54 1.94 -2.28 17.62
N GLY A 55 0.72 -2.29 18.14
CA GLY A 55 -0.48 -2.50 17.34
C GLY A 55 -0.46 -3.83 16.60
N ALA A 56 -0.88 -3.83 15.33
CA ALA A 56 -0.97 -5.04 14.51
C ALA A 56 0.38 -5.70 14.21
N ILE A 57 1.52 -5.03 14.45
CA ILE A 57 2.85 -5.65 14.38
C ILE A 57 2.98 -6.84 15.35
N ASN A 58 2.24 -6.87 16.45
CA ASN A 58 2.16 -8.01 17.37
C ASN A 58 1.70 -9.31 16.69
N LEU A 59 1.01 -9.23 15.55
CA LEU A 59 0.59 -10.38 14.74
C LEU A 59 1.76 -11.04 14.00
N ILE A 60 2.89 -10.34 13.85
CA ILE A 60 4.11 -10.89 13.24
C ILE A 60 4.86 -11.71 14.31
N THR A 61 4.33 -12.88 14.62
CA THR A 61 4.89 -13.79 15.63
C THR A 61 6.19 -14.45 15.15
N ALA A 62 6.92 -15.12 16.06
CA ALA A 62 8.10 -15.92 15.69
C ALA A 62 7.75 -17.02 14.68
N ALA A 63 6.59 -17.66 14.82
CA ALA A 63 6.10 -18.66 13.87
C ALA A 63 5.85 -18.04 12.50
N LYS A 64 5.24 -16.85 12.45
CA LYS A 64 5.00 -16.12 11.21
C LYS A 64 6.29 -15.74 10.49
N ARG A 65 7.31 -15.28 11.23
CA ARG A 65 8.64 -14.99 10.68
C ARG A 65 9.29 -16.22 10.05
N LYS A 66 9.25 -17.37 10.74
CA LYS A 66 9.78 -18.64 10.22
C LYS A 66 9.03 -19.09 8.97
N GLN A 67 7.70 -18.99 8.97
CA GLN A 67 6.88 -19.26 7.79
C GLN A 67 7.29 -18.36 6.61
N ALA A 68 7.43 -17.07 6.84
CA ALA A 68 7.82 -16.13 5.80
C ALA A 68 9.21 -16.43 5.23
N ALA A 69 10.18 -16.75 6.09
CA ALA A 69 11.53 -17.12 5.67
C ALA A 69 11.55 -18.37 4.78
N SER A 70 10.63 -19.32 5.00
CA SER A 70 10.52 -20.54 4.18
C SER A 70 9.98 -20.28 2.76
N LEU A 71 9.51 -19.06 2.49
CA LEU A 71 9.08 -18.64 1.14
C LEU A 71 10.25 -18.38 0.19
N VAL A 72 11.45 -18.15 0.70
CA VAL A 72 12.62 -17.95 -0.15
C VAL A 72 12.99 -19.26 -0.83
N LYS A 73 12.89 -19.28 -2.17
CA LYS A 73 13.19 -20.45 -3.01
C LYS A 73 14.29 -20.16 -4.03
N GLU A 74 14.34 -18.94 -4.54
CA GLU A 74 15.27 -18.52 -5.59
C GLU A 74 16.38 -17.62 -5.04
N GLY A 75 16.14 -16.94 -3.91
CA GLY A 75 17.04 -15.92 -3.37
C GLY A 75 17.03 -14.61 -4.18
N ALA A 76 16.06 -14.44 -5.07
CA ALA A 76 15.93 -13.22 -5.89
C ALA A 76 15.23 -12.12 -5.08
N SER A 77 15.92 -10.97 -4.91
CA SER A 77 15.45 -9.84 -4.11
C SER A 77 15.14 -8.62 -4.98
N PHE A 78 14.06 -7.91 -4.62
CA PHE A 78 13.56 -6.73 -5.34
C PHE A 78 13.23 -5.62 -4.35
N SER A 79 13.70 -4.40 -4.64
CA SER A 79 13.31 -3.19 -3.93
C SER A 79 11.84 -2.89 -4.22
N LEU A 80 11.10 -2.48 -3.20
CA LEU A 80 9.76 -1.93 -3.30
C LEU A 80 9.77 -0.41 -3.06
N SER A 81 10.94 0.22 -3.12
CA SER A 81 11.08 1.66 -2.97
C SER A 81 11.36 2.31 -4.31
N ARG A 82 10.69 3.43 -4.54
CA ARG A 82 11.05 4.34 -5.62
C ARG A 82 12.40 5.00 -5.32
N ASP A 83 13.17 5.30 -6.36
CA ASP A 83 14.34 6.16 -6.22
C ASP A 83 13.92 7.54 -5.69
N ALA A 84 14.80 8.15 -4.90
CA ALA A 84 14.52 9.43 -4.27
C ALA A 84 14.30 10.53 -5.31
N GLU A 85 13.10 11.10 -5.34
CA GLU A 85 12.70 12.13 -6.30
C GLU A 85 13.32 13.48 -5.95
N LYS A 86 14.35 13.90 -6.71
CA LYS A 86 15.10 15.15 -6.49
C LYS A 86 14.50 16.35 -7.21
N GLU A 87 13.57 16.10 -8.15
CA GLU A 87 12.95 17.17 -8.92
C GLU A 87 11.65 17.63 -8.28
N LYS A 88 11.44 18.95 -8.24
CA LYS A 88 10.19 19.52 -7.76
C LYS A 88 9.08 19.26 -8.76
N ALA A 89 7.96 18.73 -8.26
CA ALA A 89 6.77 18.46 -9.04
C ALA A 89 5.50 18.74 -8.21
N VAL A 90 4.33 18.70 -8.86
CA VAL A 90 3.06 18.95 -8.18
C VAL A 90 2.77 17.87 -7.11
N ASP A 91 3.22 16.64 -7.31
CA ASP A 91 3.17 15.53 -6.36
C ASP A 91 4.44 15.41 -5.49
N ASN A 92 5.45 16.26 -5.72
CA ASN A 92 6.70 16.35 -4.95
C ASN A 92 7.07 17.82 -4.66
N PRO A 93 6.30 18.53 -3.82
CA PRO A 93 6.54 19.96 -3.54
C PRO A 93 7.81 20.20 -2.73
N VAL A 94 8.29 19.21 -1.96
CA VAL A 94 9.50 19.24 -1.16
C VAL A 94 10.42 18.09 -1.62
N PRO A 95 11.26 18.32 -2.63
CA PRO A 95 12.12 17.29 -3.19
C PRO A 95 13.12 16.73 -2.19
N PHE A 96 13.63 15.52 -2.46
CA PHE A 96 14.73 14.95 -1.73
C PHE A 96 15.98 15.82 -1.86
N GLY A 97 16.48 16.33 -0.74
CA GLY A 97 17.72 17.10 -0.68
C GLY A 97 18.93 16.18 -0.52
N HIS A 98 19.94 16.34 -1.39
CA HIS A 98 21.19 15.59 -1.31
C HIS A 98 22.36 16.52 -1.60
N GLN A 99 23.32 16.58 -0.70
CA GLN A 99 24.51 17.43 -0.82
C GLN A 99 25.76 16.62 -0.47
N MET A 100 26.71 16.61 -1.40
CA MET A 100 28.06 16.11 -1.12
C MET A 100 28.80 17.07 -0.23
N THR A 101 29.31 16.61 0.89
CA THR A 101 30.14 17.40 1.83
C THR A 101 31.64 17.19 1.59
N ARG A 102 32.00 16.01 1.05
CA ARG A 102 33.38 15.67 0.64
C ARG A 102 33.30 14.87 -0.65
N THR A 103 34.13 15.24 -1.61
CA THR A 103 34.21 14.54 -2.91
C THR A 103 35.66 14.09 -3.15
N GLY A 104 35.88 13.21 -4.09
CA GLY A 104 37.22 12.83 -4.54
C GLY A 104 37.98 13.98 -5.20
N PHE A 105 37.30 15.07 -5.59
CA PHE A 105 37.84 16.23 -6.25
C PHE A 105 38.24 17.34 -5.27
N ASN A 106 37.36 17.75 -4.36
CA ASN A 106 37.58 18.85 -3.43
C ASN A 106 38.20 18.41 -2.09
N ASN A 107 38.31 17.14 -1.85
CA ASN A 107 38.99 16.56 -0.69
C ASN A 107 39.66 15.26 -1.12
N PRO A 108 40.84 15.32 -1.76
CA PRO A 108 41.57 14.16 -2.26
C PRO A 108 42.16 13.33 -1.11
N GLY A 109 41.29 12.88 -0.23
CA GLY A 109 41.60 12.02 0.89
C GLY A 109 41.08 10.61 0.67
N SER A 110 40.83 9.89 1.75
CA SER A 110 40.44 8.47 1.74
C SER A 110 38.93 8.24 1.74
N SER A 111 38.08 9.29 1.76
CA SER A 111 36.63 9.11 1.89
C SER A 111 35.83 10.23 1.25
N SER A 112 34.64 9.90 0.79
CA SER A 112 33.57 10.84 0.46
C SER A 112 32.59 11.01 1.63
N GLY A 113 31.72 12.01 1.57
CA GLY A 113 30.71 12.26 2.58
C GLY A 113 29.58 13.08 1.98
N ASP A 114 28.37 12.86 2.49
CA ASP A 114 27.16 13.55 2.06
C ASP A 114 26.17 13.76 3.21
N THR A 115 25.19 14.58 2.96
CA THR A 115 24.00 14.74 3.77
C THR A 115 22.77 14.66 2.88
N PHE A 116 21.69 14.15 3.43
CA PHE A 116 20.39 14.20 2.76
C PHE A 116 19.28 14.62 3.74
N THR A 117 18.25 15.22 3.18
CA THR A 117 17.04 15.60 3.88
C THR A 117 15.84 15.06 3.10
N ILE A 118 14.84 14.57 3.83
CA ILE A 118 13.64 14.02 3.23
C ILE A 118 12.40 14.42 4.03
N SER A 119 11.41 14.98 3.34
CA SER A 119 10.05 15.10 3.83
C SER A 119 9.29 13.87 3.35
N HIS A 120 9.27 12.81 4.17
CA HIS A 120 8.79 11.50 3.72
C HIS A 120 7.27 11.40 3.66
N HIS A 121 6.54 12.04 4.58
CA HIS A 121 5.08 12.11 4.47
C HIS A 121 4.66 12.90 3.23
N GLY A 122 3.77 12.33 2.42
CA GLY A 122 3.33 12.92 1.17
C GLY A 122 3.17 11.90 0.05
N TYR A 123 3.41 12.31 -1.20
CA TYR A 123 3.05 11.51 -2.38
C TYR A 123 4.25 11.13 -3.26
N ALA A 124 5.49 11.36 -2.82
CA ALA A 124 6.67 11.16 -3.65
C ALA A 124 7.60 10.04 -3.16
N HIS A 125 7.80 9.95 -1.86
CA HIS A 125 8.83 9.08 -1.29
C HIS A 125 8.22 7.87 -0.62
N THR A 126 8.81 6.70 -0.85
CA THR A 126 8.44 5.47 -0.13
C THR A 126 8.75 5.63 1.36
N HIS A 127 7.74 5.44 2.18
CA HIS A 127 7.87 5.59 3.63
C HIS A 127 6.94 4.65 4.40
N MET A 128 7.17 4.56 5.69
CA MET A 128 6.31 3.87 6.64
C MET A 128 5.76 4.86 7.65
N ASP A 129 4.44 4.86 7.82
CA ASP A 129 3.76 5.61 8.85
C ASP A 129 3.74 4.84 10.16
N SER A 130 4.05 5.54 11.26
CA SER A 130 3.87 5.01 12.60
C SER A 130 2.47 5.30 13.14
N LEU A 131 2.14 4.69 14.28
CA LEU A 131 0.81 4.79 14.88
C LEU A 131 0.51 6.16 15.51
N CYS A 132 1.50 7.07 15.59
CA CYS A 132 1.31 8.45 16.03
C CYS A 132 1.15 9.44 14.87
N HIS A 133 1.07 8.96 13.62
CA HIS A 133 0.96 9.86 12.47
C HIS A 133 -0.46 10.43 12.29
N PHE A 134 -1.50 9.68 12.65
CA PHE A 134 -2.90 10.10 12.47
C PHE A 134 -3.64 10.24 13.81
N PHE A 135 -4.61 11.16 13.81
CA PHE A 135 -5.45 11.46 14.96
C PHE A 135 -6.93 11.33 14.61
N TYR A 136 -7.72 10.86 15.57
CA TYR A 136 -9.16 10.86 15.48
C TYR A 136 -9.77 11.28 16.82
N LYS A 137 -10.55 12.38 16.82
CA LYS A 137 -11.17 12.97 18.03
C LYS A 137 -10.17 13.13 19.19
N GLY A 138 -8.99 13.67 18.90
CA GLY A 138 -7.94 13.91 19.90
C GLY A 138 -7.17 12.66 20.34
N LYS A 139 -7.30 11.52 19.66
CA LYS A 139 -6.67 10.26 20.03
C LYS A 139 -5.86 9.66 18.89
N MET A 140 -4.78 8.98 19.26
CA MET A 140 -4.01 8.04 18.48
C MET A 140 -4.44 6.61 18.79
N PHE A 141 -3.76 5.61 18.18
CA PHE A 141 -3.97 4.20 18.51
C PHE A 141 -3.93 3.96 20.02
N ASN A 142 -4.71 2.98 20.46
CA ASN A 142 -4.81 2.54 21.86
C ASN A 142 -5.23 3.64 22.86
N GLY A 143 -5.89 4.69 22.34
CA GLY A 143 -6.43 5.78 23.16
C GLY A 143 -5.42 6.81 23.63
N TYR A 144 -4.16 6.71 23.21
CA TYR A 144 -3.15 7.72 23.55
C TYR A 144 -3.57 9.10 23.05
N PRO A 145 -3.43 10.17 23.91
CA PRO A 145 -3.78 11.54 23.51
C PRO A 145 -2.85 12.06 22.41
N GLN A 146 -3.38 12.80 21.44
CA GLN A 146 -2.60 13.41 20.36
C GLN A 146 -1.56 14.42 20.83
N GLU A 147 -1.78 15.05 22.01
CA GLU A 147 -0.89 16.02 22.66
C GLU A 147 0.48 15.40 23.03
N LEU A 148 0.60 14.08 22.99
CA LEU A 148 1.89 13.37 23.14
C LEU A 148 2.80 13.51 21.90
N VAL A 149 2.29 14.07 20.81
CA VAL A 149 3.07 14.50 19.64
C VAL A 149 3.28 16.00 19.75
N THR A 150 4.51 16.41 20.06
CA THR A 150 4.92 17.78 20.28
C THR A 150 5.96 18.22 19.27
N GLU A 151 6.44 19.44 19.33
CA GLU A 151 7.56 19.94 18.53
C GLU A 151 8.87 19.13 18.75
N GLN A 152 9.00 18.46 19.90
CA GLN A 152 10.13 17.60 20.23
C GLN A 152 9.94 16.16 19.71
N GLY A 153 8.79 15.87 19.11
CA GLY A 153 8.42 14.57 18.59
C GLY A 153 7.36 13.84 19.42
N ALA A 154 7.05 12.61 19.01
CA ALA A 154 6.08 11.75 19.66
C ALA A 154 6.71 10.99 20.82
N SER A 155 6.17 11.13 22.03
CA SER A 155 6.62 10.40 23.21
C SER A 155 6.05 8.97 23.27
N LYS A 156 5.02 8.68 22.47
CA LYS A 156 4.35 7.39 22.33
C LYS A 156 4.13 7.04 20.86
N LEU A 157 4.06 5.75 20.55
CA LEU A 157 3.68 5.23 19.23
C LEU A 157 4.63 5.63 18.08
N SER A 158 5.87 6.07 18.40
CA SER A 158 6.81 6.54 17.38
C SER A 158 7.36 5.39 16.53
N ILE A 159 7.88 5.72 15.35
CA ILE A 159 8.48 4.74 14.41
C ILE A 159 9.62 3.93 15.03
N ARG A 160 10.30 4.47 16.06
CA ARG A 160 11.36 3.78 16.79
C ARG A 160 10.89 2.45 17.40
N ASN A 161 9.60 2.30 17.68
CA ASN A 161 9.07 1.05 18.22
C ASN A 161 9.26 -0.12 17.23
N PHE A 162 9.37 0.16 15.93
CA PHE A 162 9.57 -0.84 14.88
C PHE A 162 11.05 -1.06 14.51
N LYS A 163 12.01 -0.53 15.29
CA LYS A 163 13.46 -0.61 15.03
C LYS A 163 14.03 -2.02 14.91
N ASN A 164 13.36 -3.02 15.44
CA ASN A 164 13.77 -4.42 15.30
C ASN A 164 13.47 -4.99 13.91
N GLY A 165 12.88 -4.19 13.04
CA GLY A 165 12.56 -4.53 11.65
C GLY A 165 11.29 -5.34 11.50
N ILE A 166 10.81 -5.33 10.28
CA ILE A 166 9.67 -6.10 9.81
C ILE A 166 10.23 -7.28 9.01
N LEU A 167 9.86 -8.50 9.39
CA LEU A 167 10.17 -9.71 8.66
C LEU A 167 8.91 -10.58 8.69
N THR A 168 8.21 -10.69 7.55
CA THR A 168 6.96 -11.43 7.47
C THR A 168 6.64 -11.78 6.01
N ARG A 169 5.50 -12.44 5.78
CA ARG A 169 4.98 -12.66 4.43
C ARG A 169 4.41 -11.37 3.87
N GLY A 170 4.95 -10.91 2.73
CA GLY A 170 4.36 -9.90 1.87
C GLY A 170 3.47 -10.54 0.80
N ILE A 171 2.35 -9.90 0.48
CA ILE A 171 1.43 -10.31 -0.58
C ILE A 171 1.18 -9.11 -1.48
N LEU A 172 1.43 -9.28 -2.78
CA LEU A 172 1.09 -8.28 -3.80
C LEU A 172 -0.33 -8.53 -4.31
N MET A 173 -1.17 -7.50 -4.25
CA MET A 173 -2.47 -7.43 -4.91
C MET A 173 -2.41 -6.46 -6.08
N ASP A 174 -2.25 -6.99 -7.29
CA ASP A 174 -2.14 -6.21 -8.52
C ASP A 174 -3.53 -5.97 -9.13
N ILE A 175 -4.16 -4.88 -8.72
CA ILE A 175 -5.53 -4.57 -9.13
C ILE A 175 -5.64 -4.17 -10.61
N PRO A 176 -4.70 -3.41 -11.22
CA PRO A 176 -4.67 -3.24 -12.66
C PRO A 176 -4.63 -4.55 -13.43
N ALA A 177 -3.77 -5.50 -13.04
CA ALA A 177 -3.71 -6.81 -13.68
C ALA A 177 -4.99 -7.65 -13.49
N LEU A 178 -5.74 -7.44 -12.39
CA LEU A 178 -7.06 -8.03 -12.20
C LEU A 178 -8.05 -7.48 -13.23
N LYS A 179 -8.01 -6.17 -13.47
CA LYS A 179 -8.92 -5.43 -14.35
C LYS A 179 -8.47 -5.41 -15.82
N GLY A 180 -7.29 -5.95 -16.14
CA GLY A 180 -6.76 -6.02 -17.52
C GLY A 180 -6.29 -4.67 -18.06
N VAL A 181 -5.78 -3.79 -17.19
CA VAL A 181 -5.24 -2.46 -17.53
C VAL A 181 -3.83 -2.31 -16.96
N ASP A 182 -3.06 -1.33 -17.45
CA ASP A 182 -1.71 -1.07 -16.95
C ASP A 182 -1.72 -0.32 -15.61
N TYR A 183 -2.70 0.57 -15.43
CA TYR A 183 -2.92 1.36 -14.22
C TYR A 183 -4.41 1.71 -14.05
N LEU A 184 -4.79 2.05 -12.83
CA LEU A 184 -6.11 2.62 -12.52
C LEU A 184 -6.09 4.14 -12.74
N GLU A 185 -7.14 4.68 -13.35
CA GLU A 185 -7.29 6.12 -13.46
C GLU A 185 -7.46 6.76 -12.06
N PRO A 186 -6.90 7.97 -11.83
CA PRO A 186 -7.05 8.67 -10.56
C PRO A 186 -8.53 8.83 -10.15
N GLY A 187 -8.83 8.57 -8.88
CA GLY A 187 -10.20 8.57 -8.35
C GLY A 187 -10.92 7.24 -8.49
N THR A 188 -10.28 6.19 -9.03
CA THR A 188 -10.87 4.85 -9.10
C THR A 188 -10.84 4.18 -7.73
N PRO A 189 -12.00 3.85 -7.12
CA PRO A 189 -12.06 3.11 -5.88
C PRO A 189 -11.77 1.62 -6.10
N ILE A 190 -11.09 1.02 -5.11
CA ILE A 190 -10.91 -0.42 -4.98
C ILE A 190 -11.82 -0.89 -3.85
N TYR A 191 -12.62 -1.91 -4.09
CA TYR A 191 -13.58 -2.45 -3.15
C TYR A 191 -13.16 -3.81 -2.58
N PRO A 192 -13.76 -4.28 -1.48
CA PRO A 192 -13.48 -5.61 -0.91
C PRO A 192 -13.60 -6.75 -1.92
N GLU A 193 -14.53 -6.64 -2.86
CA GLU A 193 -14.77 -7.62 -3.91
C GLU A 193 -13.59 -7.72 -4.89
N ASP A 194 -12.89 -6.62 -5.16
CA ASP A 194 -11.66 -6.63 -5.96
C ASP A 194 -10.54 -7.42 -5.23
N LEU A 195 -10.45 -7.25 -3.90
CA LEU A 195 -9.48 -7.97 -3.07
C LEU A 195 -9.78 -9.47 -3.00
N ASP A 196 -11.06 -9.84 -2.82
CA ASP A 196 -11.51 -11.25 -2.87
C ASP A 196 -11.29 -11.86 -4.26
N ALA A 197 -11.57 -11.11 -5.32
CA ALA A 197 -11.31 -11.55 -6.70
C ALA A 197 -9.81 -11.77 -6.96
N TRP A 198 -8.94 -10.92 -6.38
CA TRP A 198 -7.50 -11.10 -6.46
C TRP A 198 -7.02 -12.35 -5.70
N GLU A 199 -7.48 -12.59 -4.45
CA GLU A 199 -7.17 -13.81 -3.71
C GLU A 199 -7.50 -15.07 -4.54
N LYS A 200 -8.69 -15.07 -5.17
CA LYS A 200 -9.13 -16.17 -6.05
C LYS A 200 -8.23 -16.31 -7.29
N LYS A 201 -7.90 -15.20 -7.98
CA LYS A 201 -7.02 -15.21 -9.17
C LYS A 201 -5.61 -15.68 -8.81
N ALA A 202 -5.06 -15.19 -7.72
CA ALA A 202 -3.72 -15.52 -7.25
C ALA A 202 -3.64 -16.90 -6.56
N ARG A 203 -4.78 -17.54 -6.27
CA ARG A 203 -4.89 -18.81 -5.53
C ARG A 203 -4.19 -18.77 -4.18
N LEU A 204 -4.30 -17.67 -3.49
CA LEU A 204 -3.75 -17.46 -2.15
C LEU A 204 -4.83 -16.87 -1.24
N ARG A 205 -4.55 -16.88 0.07
CA ARG A 205 -5.37 -16.21 1.07
C ARG A 205 -4.49 -15.37 1.98
N VAL A 206 -4.91 -14.14 2.20
CA VAL A 206 -4.34 -13.25 3.19
C VAL A 206 -4.72 -13.76 4.58
N GLY A 207 -3.79 -13.69 5.51
CA GLY A 207 -3.99 -14.15 6.88
C GLY A 207 -3.23 -13.32 7.90
N SER A 208 -3.40 -13.70 9.16
CA SER A 208 -2.84 -12.96 10.28
C SER A 208 -1.32 -12.75 10.17
N GLY A 209 -0.91 -11.52 10.39
CA GLY A 209 0.50 -11.12 10.35
C GLY A 209 1.08 -10.90 8.95
N ASP A 210 0.26 -10.97 7.90
CA ASP A 210 0.69 -10.61 6.53
C ASP A 210 0.82 -9.10 6.36
N VAL A 211 1.64 -8.71 5.39
CA VAL A 211 1.64 -7.38 4.78
C VAL A 211 0.99 -7.48 3.41
N VAL A 212 0.00 -6.62 3.16
CA VAL A 212 -0.71 -6.57 1.88
C VAL A 212 -0.29 -5.32 1.14
N PHE A 213 0.31 -5.48 -0.05
CA PHE A 213 0.64 -4.40 -0.96
C PHE A 213 -0.40 -4.28 -2.04
N ILE A 214 -1.05 -3.12 -2.15
CA ILE A 214 -2.04 -2.79 -3.17
C ILE A 214 -1.35 -2.01 -4.29
N ARG A 215 -1.23 -2.61 -5.47
CA ARG A 215 -0.78 -1.90 -6.66
C ARG A 215 -1.99 -1.26 -7.34
N THR A 216 -1.90 0.05 -7.55
CA THR A 216 -2.84 0.82 -8.38
C THR A 216 -2.27 1.11 -9.76
N GLY A 217 -0.96 0.96 -9.96
CA GLY A 217 -0.21 1.34 -11.15
C GLY A 217 0.11 2.84 -11.19
N ARG A 218 0.13 3.50 -10.04
CA ARG A 218 0.39 4.94 -9.94
C ARG A 218 1.67 5.36 -10.66
N TRP A 219 2.75 4.60 -10.48
CA TRP A 219 4.03 4.97 -11.09
C TRP A 219 4.04 4.76 -12.59
N ALA A 220 3.39 3.69 -13.09
CA ALA A 220 3.17 3.51 -14.53
C ALA A 220 2.35 4.68 -15.14
N LEU A 221 1.32 5.15 -14.44
CA LEU A 221 0.54 6.33 -14.85
C LEU A 221 1.41 7.59 -14.86
N ARG A 222 2.18 7.84 -13.77
CA ARG A 222 3.06 9.01 -13.66
C ARG A 222 4.12 9.04 -14.75
N ASP A 223 4.72 7.90 -15.05
CA ASP A 223 5.72 7.78 -16.10
C ASP A 223 5.10 8.00 -17.49
N ALA A 224 3.85 7.60 -17.71
CA ALA A 224 3.14 7.76 -18.99
C ALA A 224 2.53 9.15 -19.19
N LYS A 225 1.99 9.79 -18.15
CA LYS A 225 1.21 11.04 -18.25
C LYS A 225 1.83 12.23 -17.51
N GLY A 226 2.90 12.01 -16.77
CA GLY A 226 3.52 13.02 -15.90
C GLY A 226 2.88 13.13 -14.51
N PRO A 227 3.45 13.97 -13.62
CA PRO A 227 2.96 14.17 -12.27
C PRO A 227 1.62 14.94 -12.25
N TRP A 228 0.78 14.62 -11.25
CA TRP A 228 -0.52 15.29 -11.02
C TRP A 228 -0.74 15.54 -9.52
N GLU A 229 -1.79 16.30 -9.16
CA GLU A 229 -2.18 16.53 -7.76
C GLU A 229 -2.75 15.26 -7.11
N ALA A 230 -1.86 14.31 -6.78
CA ALA A 230 -2.22 13.01 -6.21
C ALA A 230 -3.00 13.14 -4.90
N SER A 231 -2.75 14.19 -4.12
CA SER A 231 -3.50 14.53 -2.90
C SER A 231 -4.97 14.84 -3.14
N LYS A 232 -5.33 15.28 -4.33
CA LYS A 232 -6.72 15.60 -4.70
C LYS A 232 -7.41 14.46 -5.42
N LYS A 233 -6.65 13.67 -6.19
CA LYS A 233 -7.23 12.59 -6.99
C LYS A 233 -6.25 11.43 -7.14
N SER A 234 -6.56 10.30 -6.49
CA SER A 234 -5.79 9.07 -6.57
C SER A 234 -6.71 7.85 -6.60
N ALA A 235 -6.31 6.81 -7.33
CA ALA A 235 -6.89 5.49 -7.15
C ALA A 235 -6.44 4.92 -5.80
N GLY A 236 -7.29 4.16 -5.15
CA GLY A 236 -6.96 3.55 -3.86
C GLY A 236 -8.14 2.80 -3.24
N LEU A 237 -7.95 2.32 -2.03
CA LEU A 237 -8.95 1.58 -1.29
C LEU A 237 -10.12 2.48 -0.87
N TYR A 238 -11.34 2.01 -1.13
CA TYR A 238 -12.53 2.58 -0.53
C TYR A 238 -12.63 2.17 0.94
N ALA A 239 -13.24 2.99 1.78
CA ALA A 239 -13.29 2.80 3.24
C ALA A 239 -13.78 1.39 3.67
N SER A 240 -14.67 0.76 2.88
CA SER A 240 -15.17 -0.60 3.16
C SER A 240 -14.07 -1.67 3.20
N CYS A 241 -12.92 -1.43 2.54
CA CYS A 241 -11.78 -2.35 2.58
C CYS A 241 -11.16 -2.47 3.98
N ALA A 242 -11.38 -1.50 4.88
CA ALA A 242 -10.91 -1.59 6.25
C ALA A 242 -11.48 -2.81 6.99
N ARG A 243 -12.76 -3.15 6.76
CA ARG A 243 -13.39 -4.35 7.32
C ARG A 243 -12.76 -5.63 6.77
N TRP A 244 -12.41 -5.64 5.50
CA TRP A 244 -11.72 -6.76 4.86
C TRP A 244 -10.32 -6.97 5.47
N LEU A 245 -9.53 -5.90 5.61
CA LEU A 245 -8.20 -5.94 6.25
C LEU A 245 -8.30 -6.44 7.70
N LYS A 246 -9.29 -5.93 8.47
CA LYS A 246 -9.56 -6.36 9.84
C LYS A 246 -9.88 -7.84 9.94
N SER A 247 -10.76 -8.35 9.06
CA SER A 247 -11.21 -9.74 9.08
C SER A 247 -10.08 -10.75 8.80
N ARG A 248 -8.98 -10.29 8.21
CA ARG A 248 -7.80 -11.11 7.89
C ARG A 248 -6.63 -10.89 8.84
N ASP A 249 -6.80 -10.03 9.84
CA ASP A 249 -5.73 -9.67 10.78
C ASP A 249 -4.43 -9.26 10.04
N VAL A 250 -4.56 -8.38 9.04
CA VAL A 250 -3.43 -7.82 8.32
C VAL A 250 -2.55 -7.03 9.30
N ALA A 251 -1.23 -7.23 9.23
CA ALA A 251 -0.30 -6.54 10.14
C ALA A 251 0.10 -5.15 9.64
N ILE A 252 0.28 -5.00 8.32
CA ILE A 252 0.66 -3.73 7.69
C ILE A 252 -0.05 -3.65 6.34
N LEU A 253 -0.59 -2.48 6.02
CA LEU A 253 -1.06 -2.13 4.68
C LEU A 253 0.08 -1.45 3.91
N GLY A 254 0.26 -1.80 2.65
CA GLY A 254 1.17 -1.10 1.74
C GLY A 254 0.46 -0.71 0.45
N SER A 255 0.91 0.36 -0.20
CA SER A 255 0.43 0.73 -1.52
C SER A 255 1.47 1.52 -2.33
N ASP A 256 1.26 1.61 -3.64
CA ASP A 256 2.04 2.48 -4.53
C ASP A 256 1.52 3.93 -4.56
N ALA A 257 0.53 4.23 -3.74
CA ALA A 257 -0.06 5.56 -3.54
C ALA A 257 -0.17 5.85 -2.02
N ALA A 258 -1.04 6.76 -1.63
CA ALA A 258 -1.40 7.02 -0.22
C ALA A 258 -2.62 6.19 0.21
N SER A 259 -2.64 4.91 -0.13
CA SER A 259 -3.62 3.89 0.24
C SER A 259 -5.10 4.23 0.00
N ASP A 260 -5.58 5.43 0.36
CA ASP A 260 -6.97 5.89 0.17
C ASP A 260 -7.29 6.24 -1.28
N VAL A 261 -8.50 5.96 -1.73
CA VAL A 261 -9.06 6.61 -2.92
C VAL A 261 -9.31 8.09 -2.62
N MET A 262 -8.91 8.97 -3.54
CA MET A 262 -9.12 10.41 -3.42
C MET A 262 -9.93 10.93 -4.60
N PRO A 263 -11.05 11.65 -4.34
CA PRO A 263 -11.67 11.92 -3.05
C PRO A 263 -12.26 10.67 -2.41
N SER A 264 -12.32 10.64 -1.08
CA SER A 264 -12.79 9.49 -0.29
C SER A 264 -14.28 9.15 -0.48
N GLY A 265 -15.08 10.12 -0.89
CA GLY A 265 -16.53 10.03 -0.97
C GLY A 265 -17.24 10.09 0.41
N ILE A 266 -16.51 10.42 1.49
CA ILE A 266 -17.09 10.56 2.85
C ILE A 266 -16.88 11.99 3.32
N ASP A 267 -17.98 12.72 3.53
CA ASP A 267 -17.95 14.12 3.95
C ASP A 267 -17.18 14.31 5.26
N GLY A 268 -16.22 15.24 5.25
CA GLY A 268 -15.39 15.56 6.42
C GLY A 268 -14.37 14.49 6.80
N VAL A 269 -14.20 13.43 5.99
CA VAL A 269 -13.20 12.36 6.23
C VAL A 269 -12.35 12.16 4.97
N PRO A 270 -11.29 12.92 4.78
CA PRO A 270 -10.49 12.86 3.54
C PRO A 270 -9.73 11.54 3.37
N GLN A 271 -9.23 10.95 4.44
CA GLN A 271 -8.42 9.72 4.43
C GLN A 271 -8.98 8.67 5.42
N PRO A 272 -10.12 8.05 5.09
CA PRO A 272 -10.78 7.10 5.97
C PRO A 272 -9.97 5.81 6.20
N ILE A 273 -9.23 5.31 5.20
CA ILE A 273 -8.39 4.14 5.36
C ILE A 273 -7.25 4.43 6.33
N HIS A 274 -6.50 5.54 6.14
CA HIS A 274 -5.44 5.93 7.08
C HIS A 274 -5.98 6.01 8.52
N THR A 275 -7.10 6.70 8.70
CA THR A 275 -7.68 6.89 10.03
C THR A 275 -8.12 5.56 10.66
N LEU A 276 -8.79 4.68 9.90
CA LEU A 276 -9.25 3.38 10.39
C LEU A 276 -8.08 2.44 10.71
N VAL A 277 -7.07 2.37 9.82
CA VAL A 277 -5.99 1.38 10.01
C VAL A 277 -4.98 1.86 11.04
N LEU A 278 -4.55 3.13 11.02
CA LEU A 278 -3.58 3.64 11.99
C LEU A 278 -4.19 3.81 13.38
N VAL A 279 -5.37 4.48 13.48
CA VAL A 279 -5.91 4.86 14.78
C VAL A 279 -6.78 3.77 15.40
N ALA A 280 -7.69 3.16 14.66
CA ALA A 280 -8.55 2.13 15.23
C ALA A 280 -7.84 0.77 15.31
N MET A 281 -7.22 0.33 14.21
CA MET A 281 -6.63 -1.01 14.16
C MET A 281 -5.19 -1.09 14.65
N GLY A 282 -4.47 0.03 14.76
CA GLY A 282 -3.05 0.04 15.08
C GLY A 282 -2.21 -0.67 14.01
N MET A 283 -2.60 -0.51 12.76
CA MET A 283 -1.94 -1.11 11.59
C MET A 283 -1.10 -0.04 10.89
N PRO A 284 0.24 -0.10 10.93
CA PRO A 284 1.11 0.81 10.18
C PRO A 284 0.90 0.71 8.67
N ILE A 285 1.34 1.75 7.93
CA ILE A 285 1.19 1.81 6.48
C ILE A 285 2.56 1.97 5.82
N PHE A 286 2.75 1.29 4.68
CA PHE A 286 3.79 1.61 3.69
C PHE A 286 3.15 2.38 2.54
N ASP A 287 3.47 3.66 2.39
CA ASP A 287 2.97 4.48 1.30
C ASP A 287 4.02 4.71 0.21
N ASN A 288 3.55 4.99 -0.99
CA ASN A 288 4.32 5.31 -2.19
C ASN A 288 5.40 4.26 -2.53
N CYS A 289 5.12 2.98 -2.27
CA CYS A 289 5.99 1.89 -2.71
C CYS A 289 6.07 1.86 -4.24
N ASP A 290 7.22 1.50 -4.80
CA ASP A 290 7.31 1.17 -6.23
C ASP A 290 6.99 -0.33 -6.41
N LEU A 291 5.81 -0.60 -6.93
CA LEU A 291 5.32 -1.97 -7.12
C LEU A 291 5.37 -2.42 -8.59
N GLU A 292 5.98 -1.62 -9.48
CA GLU A 292 6.00 -1.92 -10.92
C GLU A 292 6.88 -3.12 -11.25
N LEU A 293 8.11 -3.15 -10.72
CA LEU A 293 9.03 -4.26 -10.98
C LEU A 293 8.54 -5.55 -10.33
N ILE A 294 8.08 -5.47 -9.07
CA ILE A 294 7.60 -6.67 -8.36
C ILE A 294 6.34 -7.25 -9.00
N SER A 295 5.46 -6.42 -9.59
CA SER A 295 4.31 -6.88 -10.36
C SER A 295 4.73 -7.74 -11.56
N LYS A 296 5.69 -7.27 -12.35
CA LYS A 296 6.25 -8.00 -13.51
C LYS A 296 6.87 -9.34 -13.06
N GLU A 297 7.66 -9.31 -11.98
CA GLU A 297 8.37 -10.47 -11.46
C GLU A 297 7.42 -11.50 -10.81
N ALA A 298 6.42 -11.05 -10.06
CA ALA A 298 5.38 -11.91 -9.50
C ALA A 298 4.55 -12.59 -10.60
N ASN A 299 4.18 -11.81 -11.65
CA ASN A 299 3.45 -12.36 -12.80
C ASN A 299 4.29 -13.38 -13.59
N ARG A 300 5.58 -13.13 -13.78
CA ARG A 300 6.50 -14.08 -14.43
C ARG A 300 6.58 -15.40 -13.67
N ARG A 301 6.65 -15.33 -12.33
CA ARG A 301 6.71 -16.49 -11.44
C ARG A 301 5.35 -17.15 -11.18
N LYS A 302 4.25 -16.46 -11.50
CA LYS A 302 2.88 -16.84 -11.07
C LYS A 302 2.80 -17.00 -9.57
N ARG A 303 3.52 -16.15 -8.82
CA ARG A 303 3.64 -16.17 -7.37
C ARG A 303 3.60 -14.73 -6.84
N TRP A 304 2.61 -14.42 -6.00
CA TRP A 304 2.33 -13.08 -5.49
C TRP A 304 2.58 -12.96 -3.98
N GLU A 305 3.28 -13.94 -3.40
CA GLU A 305 3.74 -13.91 -2.03
C GLU A 305 5.27 -14.06 -1.97
N PHE A 306 5.89 -13.42 -0.99
CA PHE A 306 7.33 -13.37 -0.84
C PHE A 306 7.72 -13.15 0.63
N LEU A 307 8.98 -13.39 0.97
CA LEU A 307 9.54 -12.87 2.20
C LEU A 307 9.66 -11.35 2.06
N LEU A 308 8.99 -10.61 2.95
CA LEU A 308 9.17 -9.17 3.10
C LEU A 308 10.14 -8.89 4.24
N THR A 309 11.13 -8.03 3.98
CA THR A 309 11.97 -7.40 5.00
C THR A 309 11.94 -5.89 4.85
N ALA A 310 11.80 -5.17 5.97
CA ALA A 310 11.84 -3.71 6.01
C ALA A 310 12.38 -3.24 7.36
N SER A 311 13.19 -2.19 7.38
CA SER A 311 13.79 -1.66 8.59
C SER A 311 13.67 -0.14 8.59
N PRO A 312 12.67 0.43 9.29
CA PRO A 312 12.60 1.87 9.44
C PRO A 312 13.76 2.40 10.26
N LEU A 313 14.14 3.63 10.02
CA LEU A 313 15.17 4.31 10.81
C LEU A 313 14.73 4.40 12.27
N ALA A 314 15.64 4.12 13.19
CA ALA A 314 15.35 4.10 14.63
C ALA A 314 15.37 5.52 15.22
N VAL A 315 14.56 6.43 14.67
CA VAL A 315 14.50 7.84 15.09
C VAL A 315 13.53 8.00 16.27
N PRO A 316 14.01 8.37 17.47
CA PRO A 316 13.12 8.64 18.60
C PRO A 316 12.15 9.77 18.27
N GLY A 317 10.87 9.57 18.56
CA GLY A 317 9.83 10.58 18.39
C GLY A 317 9.37 10.85 16.95
N ALA A 318 9.98 10.21 15.93
CA ALA A 318 9.51 10.40 14.55
C ALA A 318 8.18 9.69 14.28
N THR A 319 7.36 10.34 13.47
CA THR A 319 6.00 9.90 13.12
C THR A 319 5.96 8.90 11.97
N GLY A 320 7.09 8.68 11.34
CA GLY A 320 7.29 7.76 10.22
C GLY A 320 8.76 7.68 9.84
N SER A 321 9.06 6.93 8.80
CA SER A 321 10.43 6.79 8.26
C SER A 321 10.40 6.51 6.78
N ALA A 322 11.21 7.23 6.02
CA ALA A 322 11.62 6.73 4.71
C ALA A 322 12.35 5.39 4.89
N LEU A 323 12.12 4.45 3.98
CA LEU A 323 12.77 3.14 4.00
C LEU A 323 12.68 2.48 2.63
N ASN A 324 13.42 1.38 2.48
CA ASN A 324 13.37 0.51 1.31
C ASN A 324 12.88 -0.89 1.72
N PRO A 325 11.60 -1.23 1.58
CA PRO A 325 11.14 -2.59 1.79
C PRO A 325 11.66 -3.50 0.67
N ILE A 326 12.06 -4.73 1.03
CA ILE A 326 12.62 -5.70 0.09
C ILE A 326 11.72 -6.94 0.03
N ALA A 327 11.33 -7.32 -1.18
CA ALA A 327 10.67 -8.57 -1.49
C ALA A 327 11.70 -9.62 -1.95
N THR A 328 11.70 -10.81 -1.33
CA THR A 328 12.60 -11.91 -1.71
C THR A 328 11.79 -13.18 -2.00
N PHE A 329 12.01 -13.75 -3.23
CA PHE A 329 11.36 -14.98 -3.69
C PHE A 329 12.21 -16.23 -3.47
#